data_515295434c1b0ddaeeeaaeec90584ba3
#
_entry.id   515295434c1b0ddaeeeaaeec90584ba3
#
_cell.length_a   1.000
_cell.length_b   1.000
_cell.length_c   1.000
_cell.angle_alpha   90.00
_cell.angle_beta   90.00
_cell.angle_gamma   90.00
#
_symmetry.space_group_name_H-M   'P 1'
#
loop_
_entity.id
_entity.type
_entity.pdbx_description
1 polymer ?
#
loop_
_entity_poly.entity_id
_entity_poly.type
_entity_poly.pdbx_seq_one_letter_code
_entity_poly.pdbx_strand_id
1 'polypeptide(L)'
;MFSQNQEKLKASQQYADLLGAEIIILHPGYNEGEQYLAETIRQFKQFNEPRLAVENLPLLCTATGKYLHGTSPAQIRQIMEASGCQFCLDFSHAICAANSYNRDKFEDLKAYQALNPVMYHMCDDDWNGIRDDHLHYGEGNYPLAELLNNYTNPDTFITMETGYGIPTAIQPWIDDITYLKSLLKK
;
A
#
# COMPACT_ATOMS: atom_id res chain seq x y z
N MET A 1 0.96 -23.80 -0.69
CA MET A 1 0.92 -22.30 -0.77
C MET A 1 -0.06 -21.72 0.25
N PHE A 2 -1.37 -22.03 0.25
CA PHE A 2 -2.34 -21.50 1.20
C PHE A 2 -1.97 -21.76 2.67
N SER A 3 -1.56 -22.98 3.04
CA SER A 3 -1.09 -23.32 4.40
C SER A 3 0.07 -22.44 4.87
N GLN A 4 1.03 -22.16 4.00
CA GLN A 4 2.15 -21.26 4.32
C GLN A 4 1.70 -19.81 4.56
N ASN A 5 0.72 -19.33 3.78
CA ASN A 5 0.14 -18.00 3.98
C ASN A 5 -0.65 -17.93 5.28
N GLN A 6 -1.36 -18.99 5.65
CA GLN A 6 -2.03 -19.09 6.95
C GLN A 6 -1.05 -19.08 8.13
N GLU A 7 0.09 -19.79 8.02
CA GLU A 7 1.13 -19.77 9.06
C GLU A 7 1.74 -18.36 9.22
N LYS A 8 2.01 -17.67 8.11
CA LYS A 8 2.50 -16.28 8.14
C LYS A 8 1.48 -15.35 8.79
N LEU A 9 0.21 -15.45 8.38
CA LEU A 9 -0.85 -14.65 8.97
C LEU A 9 -0.98 -14.91 10.47
N LYS A 10 -0.92 -16.18 10.91
CA LYS A 10 -0.95 -16.53 12.32
C LYS A 10 0.21 -15.89 13.11
N ALA A 11 1.41 -15.87 12.55
CA ALA A 11 2.53 -15.18 13.16
C ALA A 11 2.26 -13.65 13.24
N SER A 12 1.76 -13.03 12.18
CA SER A 12 1.39 -11.61 12.19
C SER A 12 0.30 -11.30 13.22
N GLN A 13 -0.69 -12.15 13.38
CA GLN A 13 -1.72 -12.04 14.42
C GLN A 13 -1.11 -12.04 15.82
N GLN A 14 -0.16 -12.95 16.09
CA GLN A 14 0.53 -13.01 17.40
C GLN A 14 1.32 -11.72 17.68
N TYR A 15 2.02 -11.19 16.69
CA TYR A 15 2.71 -9.89 16.84
C TYR A 15 1.72 -8.74 17.04
N ALA A 16 0.65 -8.71 16.25
CA ALA A 16 -0.39 -7.69 16.38
C ALA A 16 -1.03 -7.71 17.79
N ASP A 17 -1.30 -8.89 18.34
CA ASP A 17 -1.86 -9.05 19.67
C ASP A 17 -0.88 -8.54 20.75
N LEU A 18 0.41 -8.86 20.62
CA LEU A 18 1.45 -8.41 21.54
C LEU A 18 1.67 -6.90 21.51
N LEU A 19 1.54 -6.29 20.35
CA LEU A 19 1.77 -4.88 20.14
C LEU A 19 0.50 -4.03 20.27
N GLY A 20 -0.68 -4.65 20.39
CA GLY A 20 -1.97 -3.95 20.35
C GLY A 20 -2.26 -3.31 19.00
N ALA A 21 -1.78 -3.91 17.90
CA ALA A 21 -1.99 -3.37 16.56
C ALA A 21 -3.46 -3.54 16.12
N GLU A 22 -4.02 -2.48 15.58
CA GLU A 22 -5.41 -2.43 15.12
C GLU A 22 -5.56 -2.84 13.65
N ILE A 23 -4.47 -2.86 12.89
CA ILE A 23 -4.44 -3.17 11.46
C ILE A 23 -3.32 -4.17 11.18
N ILE A 24 -3.62 -5.17 10.34
CA ILE A 24 -2.64 -6.13 9.79
C ILE A 24 -2.69 -5.99 8.28
N ILE A 25 -1.61 -5.52 7.67
CA ILE A 25 -1.54 -5.31 6.23
C ILE A 25 -1.10 -6.58 5.52
N LEU A 26 -1.77 -6.91 4.43
CA LEU A 26 -1.48 -8.07 3.61
C LEU A 26 -1.42 -7.68 2.14
N HIS A 27 -0.30 -7.97 1.51
CA HIS A 27 -0.14 -7.86 0.07
C HIS A 27 -0.99 -8.91 -0.65
N PRO A 28 -1.66 -8.56 -1.76
CA PRO A 28 -2.28 -9.53 -2.65
C PRO A 28 -1.25 -10.48 -3.28
N GLY A 29 -1.73 -11.41 -4.08
CA GLY A 29 -0.88 -12.37 -4.76
C GLY A 29 -0.21 -11.82 -6.01
N TYR A 30 0.37 -12.72 -6.78
CA TYR A 30 1.06 -12.42 -8.01
C TYR A 30 0.78 -13.49 -9.07
N ASN A 31 1.22 -13.26 -10.29
CA ASN A 31 1.05 -13.95 -11.57
C ASN A 31 -0.08 -13.36 -12.41
N GLU A 32 0.10 -13.41 -13.72
CA GLU A 32 -0.89 -12.97 -14.69
C GLU A 32 -2.07 -13.94 -14.82
N GLY A 33 -3.24 -13.38 -15.03
CA GLY A 33 -4.46 -14.08 -15.39
C GLY A 33 -5.53 -14.06 -14.29
N GLU A 34 -6.77 -14.06 -14.73
CA GLU A 34 -7.95 -13.99 -13.85
C GLU A 34 -8.01 -15.12 -12.82
N GLN A 35 -7.52 -16.32 -13.18
CA GLN A 35 -7.49 -17.47 -12.28
C GLN A 35 -6.60 -17.22 -11.05
N TYR A 36 -5.54 -16.43 -11.16
CA TYR A 36 -4.64 -16.11 -10.04
C TYR A 36 -5.23 -15.03 -9.14
N LEU A 37 -5.90 -14.04 -9.72
CA LEU A 37 -6.67 -13.07 -8.94
C LEU A 37 -7.81 -13.76 -8.19
N ALA A 38 -8.52 -14.66 -8.84
CA ALA A 38 -9.56 -15.48 -8.19
C ALA A 38 -9.00 -16.32 -7.03
N GLU A 39 -7.79 -16.86 -7.15
CA GLU A 39 -7.13 -17.57 -6.05
C GLU A 39 -6.74 -16.63 -4.91
N THR A 40 -6.25 -15.43 -5.20
CA THR A 40 -6.01 -14.38 -4.19
C THR A 40 -7.30 -14.09 -3.41
N ILE A 41 -8.39 -13.80 -4.11
CA ILE A 41 -9.70 -13.54 -3.50
C ILE A 41 -10.16 -14.73 -2.65
N ARG A 42 -10.01 -15.96 -3.16
CA ARG A 42 -10.36 -17.18 -2.44
C ARG A 42 -9.59 -17.30 -1.12
N GLN A 43 -8.30 -16.97 -1.11
CA GLN A 43 -7.49 -16.99 0.11
C GLN A 43 -7.91 -15.92 1.10
N PHE A 44 -8.12 -14.68 0.66
CA PHE A 44 -8.60 -13.59 1.50
C PHE A 44 -9.93 -13.92 2.19
N LYS A 45 -10.87 -14.56 1.48
CA LYS A 45 -12.15 -15.02 2.05
C LYS A 45 -11.99 -16.04 3.19
N GLN A 46 -10.88 -16.75 3.24
CA GLN A 46 -10.61 -17.77 4.25
C GLN A 46 -9.80 -17.24 5.44
N PHE A 47 -9.27 -16.03 5.34
CA PHE A 47 -8.59 -15.37 6.44
C PHE A 47 -9.64 -14.75 7.38
N ASN A 48 -9.82 -15.37 8.53
CA ASN A 48 -10.77 -14.88 9.55
C ASN A 48 -10.05 -13.94 10.53
N GLU A 49 -9.70 -12.75 10.06
CA GLU A 49 -9.01 -11.72 10.84
C GLU A 49 -9.64 -10.34 10.54
N PRO A 50 -10.38 -9.76 11.49
CA PRO A 50 -11.10 -8.50 11.27
C PRO A 50 -10.20 -7.27 11.11
N ARG A 51 -8.93 -7.35 11.54
CA ARG A 51 -7.94 -6.26 11.40
C ARG A 51 -7.24 -6.27 10.04
N LEU A 52 -7.59 -7.24 9.17
CA LEU A 52 -6.90 -7.40 7.90
C LEU A 52 -7.24 -6.26 6.95
N ALA A 53 -6.22 -5.60 6.43
CA ALA A 53 -6.30 -4.64 5.35
C ALA A 53 -5.50 -5.14 4.14
N VAL A 54 -6.14 -5.15 2.97
CA VAL A 54 -5.42 -5.40 1.71
C VAL A 54 -4.73 -4.11 1.27
N GLU A 55 -3.51 -4.22 0.77
CA GLU A 55 -2.76 -3.09 0.20
C GLU A 55 -2.76 -3.16 -1.33
N ASN A 56 -2.89 -2.03 -2.02
CA ASN A 56 -2.68 -1.98 -3.46
C ASN A 56 -1.18 -2.11 -3.78
N LEU A 57 -0.87 -2.68 -4.95
CA LEU A 57 0.51 -2.94 -5.37
C LEU A 57 0.81 -2.31 -6.75
N PRO A 58 2.09 -2.06 -7.09
CA PRO A 58 2.47 -1.70 -8.45
C PRO A 58 2.19 -2.86 -9.40
N LEU A 59 2.11 -2.58 -10.71
CA LEU A 59 1.82 -3.64 -11.70
C LEU A 59 2.89 -4.73 -11.72
N LEU A 60 4.15 -4.32 -11.61
CA LEU A 60 5.30 -5.19 -11.77
C LEU A 60 6.23 -5.10 -10.55
N CYS A 61 6.52 -6.26 -9.96
CA CYS A 61 7.63 -6.36 -9.03
C CYS A 61 8.95 -6.35 -9.81
N THR A 62 9.66 -5.25 -9.83
CA THR A 62 10.89 -5.07 -10.61
C THR A 62 12.01 -6.01 -10.16
N ALA A 63 12.04 -6.40 -8.89
CA ALA A 63 13.02 -7.34 -8.36
C ALA A 63 12.84 -8.78 -8.86
N THR A 64 11.62 -9.19 -9.21
CA THR A 64 11.31 -10.58 -9.61
C THR A 64 10.76 -10.70 -11.02
N GLY A 65 10.37 -9.60 -11.67
CA GLY A 65 9.70 -9.59 -12.97
C GLY A 65 8.28 -10.14 -12.93
N LYS A 66 7.66 -10.28 -11.75
CA LYS A 66 6.31 -10.83 -11.61
C LYS A 66 5.26 -9.73 -11.65
N TYR A 67 4.16 -10.02 -12.35
CA TYR A 67 2.95 -9.20 -12.29
C TYR A 67 2.23 -9.42 -10.97
N LEU A 68 1.79 -8.33 -10.34
CA LEU A 68 1.16 -8.32 -9.03
C LEU A 68 -0.36 -8.14 -9.15
N HIS A 69 -1.09 -8.48 -8.09
CA HIS A 69 -2.53 -8.23 -7.97
C HIS A 69 -2.79 -7.00 -7.10
N GLY A 70 -4.04 -6.52 -7.10
CA GLY A 70 -4.37 -5.29 -6.35
C GLY A 70 -3.84 -4.02 -7.02
N THR A 71 -3.56 -4.06 -8.31
CA THR A 71 -2.92 -3.00 -9.10
C THR A 71 -3.90 -2.00 -9.70
N SER A 72 -5.16 -2.08 -9.30
CA SER A 72 -6.21 -1.14 -9.69
C SER A 72 -7.30 -1.04 -8.62
N PRO A 73 -8.03 0.10 -8.56
CA PRO A 73 -9.16 0.25 -7.64
C PRO A 73 -10.21 -0.85 -7.80
N ALA A 74 -10.42 -1.33 -9.02
CA ALA A 74 -11.37 -2.40 -9.31
C ALA A 74 -10.95 -3.75 -8.68
N GLN A 75 -9.67 -4.11 -8.75
CA GLN A 75 -9.16 -5.34 -8.14
C GLN A 75 -9.21 -5.28 -6.60
N ILE A 76 -8.85 -4.15 -6.01
CA ILE A 76 -8.95 -3.94 -4.56
C ILE A 76 -10.41 -4.05 -4.12
N ARG A 77 -11.34 -3.40 -4.82
CA ARG A 77 -12.79 -3.52 -4.54
C ARG A 77 -13.25 -4.97 -4.57
N GLN A 78 -12.87 -5.75 -5.58
CA GLN A 78 -13.24 -7.17 -5.68
C GLN A 78 -12.73 -7.98 -4.48
N ILE A 79 -11.51 -7.73 -4.02
CA ILE A 79 -10.93 -8.40 -2.84
C ILE A 79 -11.72 -8.01 -1.59
N MET A 80 -11.97 -6.71 -1.37
CA MET A 80 -12.69 -6.20 -0.21
C MET A 80 -14.13 -6.73 -0.14
N GLU A 81 -14.89 -6.62 -1.24
CA GLU A 81 -16.29 -7.09 -1.31
C GLU A 81 -16.41 -8.59 -1.07
N ALA A 82 -15.42 -9.35 -1.54
CA ALA A 82 -15.43 -10.80 -1.41
C ALA A 82 -15.01 -11.29 -0.02
N SER A 83 -14.14 -10.57 0.69
CA SER A 83 -13.52 -11.01 1.96
C SER A 83 -13.97 -10.22 3.17
N GLY A 84 -14.50 -9.01 3.00
CA GLY A 84 -14.80 -8.09 4.08
C GLY A 84 -13.57 -7.42 4.70
N CYS A 85 -12.37 -7.58 4.12
CA CYS A 85 -11.17 -6.93 4.64
C CYS A 85 -11.21 -5.41 4.39
N GLN A 86 -10.43 -4.68 5.19
CA GLN A 86 -10.21 -3.24 5.06
C GLN A 86 -9.20 -2.96 3.93
N PHE A 87 -8.89 -1.69 3.69
CA PHE A 87 -7.97 -1.27 2.63
C PHE A 87 -6.89 -0.32 3.18
N CYS A 88 -5.64 -0.59 2.82
CA CYS A 88 -4.50 0.31 2.96
C CYS A 88 -4.12 0.87 1.60
N LEU A 89 -4.15 2.19 1.43
CA LEU A 89 -3.70 2.86 0.21
C LEU A 89 -2.23 3.21 0.30
N ASP A 90 -1.41 2.53 -0.51
CA ASP A 90 -0.04 2.96 -0.80
C ASP A 90 -0.04 3.88 -2.03
N PHE A 91 0.48 5.11 -1.84
CA PHE A 91 0.52 6.13 -2.88
C PHE A 91 1.53 5.81 -3.99
N SER A 92 2.72 5.33 -3.62
CA SER A 92 3.76 4.98 -4.59
C SER A 92 3.31 3.83 -5.48
N HIS A 93 2.76 2.79 -4.89
CA HIS A 93 2.20 1.65 -5.61
C HIS A 93 1.08 2.08 -6.58
N ALA A 94 0.19 2.96 -6.15
CA ALA A 94 -0.90 3.47 -7.01
C ALA A 94 -0.36 4.26 -8.20
N ILE A 95 0.63 5.15 -7.96
CA ILE A 95 1.27 5.97 -9.00
C ILE A 95 2.03 5.08 -9.99
N CYS A 96 2.84 4.16 -9.51
CA CYS A 96 3.58 3.19 -10.34
C CYS A 96 2.64 2.33 -11.20
N ALA A 97 1.53 1.86 -10.64
CA ALA A 97 0.53 1.11 -11.39
C ALA A 97 -0.16 1.98 -12.46
N ALA A 98 -0.57 3.20 -12.11
CA ALA A 98 -1.18 4.14 -13.07
C ALA A 98 -0.23 4.44 -14.23
N ASN A 99 1.06 4.68 -13.96
CA ASN A 99 2.08 4.87 -14.99
C ASN A 99 2.22 3.64 -15.89
N SER A 100 2.29 2.45 -15.29
CA SER A 100 2.42 1.18 -16.02
C SER A 100 1.24 0.91 -16.96
N TYR A 101 0.03 1.34 -16.57
CA TYR A 101 -1.19 1.22 -17.38
C TYR A 101 -1.47 2.43 -18.26
N ASN A 102 -0.63 3.47 -18.22
CA ASN A 102 -0.83 4.76 -18.91
C ASN A 102 -2.19 5.38 -18.55
N ARG A 103 -2.54 5.39 -17.25
CA ARG A 103 -3.75 6.00 -16.70
C ARG A 103 -3.43 7.31 -16.00
N ASP A 104 -4.47 8.14 -15.81
CA ASP A 104 -4.35 9.34 -14.98
C ASP A 104 -4.20 8.97 -13.50
N LYS A 105 -3.12 9.40 -12.88
CA LYS A 105 -2.78 9.09 -11.50
C LYS A 105 -3.78 9.66 -10.50
N PHE A 106 -4.23 10.89 -10.73
CA PHE A 106 -5.17 11.55 -9.82
C PHE A 106 -6.56 10.94 -9.91
N GLU A 107 -6.99 10.49 -11.09
CA GLU A 107 -8.26 9.76 -11.23
C GLU A 107 -8.18 8.37 -10.55
N ASP A 108 -7.06 7.65 -10.69
CA ASP A 108 -6.84 6.40 -9.96
C ASP A 108 -6.83 6.64 -8.43
N LEU A 109 -6.12 7.67 -7.95
CA LEU A 109 -6.07 8.02 -6.53
C LEU A 109 -7.46 8.37 -5.97
N LYS A 110 -8.28 9.13 -6.69
CA LYS A 110 -9.69 9.39 -6.32
C LYS A 110 -10.50 8.10 -6.22
N ALA A 111 -10.30 7.18 -7.18
CA ALA A 111 -11.00 5.91 -7.19
C ALA A 111 -10.58 4.99 -6.03
N TYR A 112 -9.30 5.01 -5.64
CA TYR A 112 -8.81 4.33 -4.44
C TYR A 112 -9.36 4.99 -3.16
N GLN A 113 -9.34 6.33 -3.08
CA GLN A 113 -9.87 7.07 -1.93
C GLN A 113 -11.36 6.78 -1.70
N ALA A 114 -12.13 6.57 -2.76
CA ALA A 114 -13.55 6.18 -2.67
C ALA A 114 -13.78 4.79 -2.07
N LEU A 115 -12.72 3.99 -1.85
CA LEU A 115 -12.77 2.71 -1.14
C LEU A 115 -12.60 2.87 0.39
N ASN A 116 -12.48 4.10 0.88
CA ASN A 116 -12.31 4.46 2.29
C ASN A 116 -11.11 3.75 2.94
N PRO A 117 -9.89 4.09 2.56
CA PRO A 117 -8.68 3.55 3.20
C PRO A 117 -8.67 3.78 4.71
N VAL A 118 -8.29 2.78 5.48
CA VAL A 118 -8.11 2.87 6.93
C VAL A 118 -6.67 3.19 7.32
N MET A 119 -5.77 3.17 6.37
CA MET A 119 -4.35 3.48 6.54
C MET A 119 -3.76 3.91 5.21
N TYR A 120 -2.72 4.72 5.26
CA TYR A 120 -1.93 5.13 4.11
C TYR A 120 -0.47 4.73 4.29
N HIS A 121 0.17 4.28 3.20
CA HIS A 121 1.62 4.21 3.07
C HIS A 121 2.10 5.33 2.15
N MET A 122 3.21 5.97 2.51
CA MET A 122 3.72 7.11 1.79
C MET A 122 5.25 7.14 1.80
N CYS A 123 5.84 7.32 0.64
CA CYS A 123 7.24 7.67 0.42
C CYS A 123 7.32 8.77 -0.64
N ASP A 124 8.54 9.16 -1.03
CA ASP A 124 8.77 9.95 -2.24
C ASP A 124 9.36 9.05 -3.33
N ASP A 125 9.20 9.44 -4.59
CA ASP A 125 9.74 8.70 -5.72
C ASP A 125 9.66 9.51 -7.04
N ASP A 126 9.97 8.89 -8.20
CA ASP A 126 9.77 9.49 -9.51
C ASP A 126 8.29 9.45 -9.92
N TRP A 127 7.67 10.64 -10.05
CA TRP A 127 6.27 10.80 -10.46
C TRP A 127 5.90 10.07 -11.74
N ASN A 128 6.86 9.88 -12.65
CA ASN A 128 6.66 9.17 -13.91
C ASN A 128 7.27 7.76 -13.91
N GLY A 129 7.81 7.35 -12.77
CA GLY A 129 8.41 6.03 -12.58
C GLY A 129 7.38 4.91 -12.53
N ILE A 130 7.87 3.69 -12.77
CA ILE A 130 7.10 2.44 -12.60
C ILE A 130 7.73 1.55 -11.51
N ARG A 131 8.80 2.04 -10.89
CA ARG A 131 9.50 1.39 -9.78
C ARG A 131 9.10 2.10 -8.51
N ASP A 132 9.01 1.34 -7.46
CA ASP A 132 8.81 1.79 -6.11
C ASP A 132 10.17 1.73 -5.40
N ASP A 133 10.83 2.89 -5.32
CA ASP A 133 12.20 3.01 -4.80
C ASP A 133 12.26 3.54 -3.35
N HIS A 134 11.12 3.82 -2.71
CA HIS A 134 10.98 4.24 -1.32
C HIS A 134 11.94 5.37 -0.90
N LEU A 135 12.05 6.41 -1.71
CA LEU A 135 12.93 7.55 -1.42
C LEU A 135 12.48 8.32 -0.17
N HIS A 136 13.42 8.96 0.51
CA HIS A 136 13.11 9.91 1.57
C HIS A 136 12.39 11.14 0.99
N TYR A 137 11.56 11.80 1.80
CA TYR A 137 10.78 12.94 1.32
C TYR A 137 11.68 14.09 0.85
N GLY A 138 11.45 14.54 -0.37
CA GLY A 138 12.24 15.57 -1.06
C GLY A 138 13.40 15.04 -1.90
N GLU A 139 13.63 13.72 -1.92
CA GLU A 139 14.61 13.09 -2.82
C GLU A 139 13.99 12.71 -4.16
N GLY A 140 12.66 12.54 -4.20
CA GLY A 140 11.88 12.32 -5.41
C GLY A 140 11.23 13.60 -5.93
N ASN A 141 10.12 13.42 -6.64
CA ASN A 141 9.37 14.54 -7.21
C ASN A 141 7.85 14.37 -7.11
N TYR A 142 7.38 13.56 -6.16
CA TYR A 142 5.95 13.44 -5.90
C TYR A 142 5.36 14.77 -5.42
N PRO A 143 4.13 15.12 -5.81
CA PRO A 143 3.45 16.30 -5.30
C PRO A 143 2.94 16.04 -3.85
N LEU A 144 3.86 15.79 -2.92
CA LEU A 144 3.57 15.30 -1.56
C LEU A 144 2.55 16.17 -0.82
N ALA A 145 2.63 17.50 -0.96
CA ALA A 145 1.65 18.40 -0.36
C ALA A 145 0.24 18.21 -0.92
N GLU A 146 0.12 17.94 -2.22
CA GLU A 146 -1.14 17.64 -2.89
C GLU A 146 -1.69 16.29 -2.42
N LEU A 147 -0.85 15.25 -2.41
CA LEU A 147 -1.22 13.91 -1.96
C LEU A 147 -1.72 13.93 -0.51
N LEU A 148 -0.92 14.55 0.37
CA LEU A 148 -1.22 14.62 1.80
C LEU A 148 -2.51 15.39 2.10
N ASN A 149 -2.72 16.55 1.46
CA ASN A 149 -3.83 17.44 1.84
C ASN A 149 -5.14 17.16 1.11
N ASN A 150 -5.11 16.47 -0.04
CA ASN A 150 -6.30 16.27 -0.87
C ASN A 150 -6.69 14.79 -1.05
N TYR A 151 -5.79 13.86 -0.71
CA TYR A 151 -6.01 12.41 -0.90
C TYR A 151 -5.84 11.58 0.36
N THR A 152 -5.72 12.22 1.54
CA THR A 152 -5.76 11.52 2.83
C THR A 152 -6.94 11.99 3.66
N ASN A 153 -7.44 11.10 4.51
CA ASN A 153 -8.41 11.47 5.54
C ASN A 153 -7.66 11.94 6.79
N PRO A 154 -8.05 13.07 7.41
CA PRO A 154 -7.29 13.69 8.49
C PRO A 154 -7.13 12.83 9.76
N ASP A 155 -8.06 11.90 9.99
CA ASP A 155 -8.06 11.02 11.18
C ASP A 155 -7.52 9.61 10.88
N THR A 156 -6.79 9.44 9.78
CA THR A 156 -6.26 8.14 9.34
C THR A 156 -4.73 8.10 9.50
N PHE A 157 -4.20 6.98 9.92
CA PHE A 157 -2.76 6.79 10.06
C PHE A 157 -2.02 6.84 8.72
N ILE A 158 -0.85 7.44 8.73
CA ILE A 158 0.11 7.42 7.62
C ILE A 158 1.37 6.73 8.13
N THR A 159 1.75 5.62 7.50
CA THR A 159 3.06 4.99 7.68
C THR A 159 4.02 5.53 6.65
N MET A 160 5.17 6.00 7.10
CA MET A 160 6.27 6.37 6.22
C MET A 160 7.02 5.10 5.82
N GLU A 161 7.06 4.82 4.54
CA GLU A 161 7.84 3.72 3.97
C GLU A 161 9.05 4.25 3.21
N THR A 162 9.86 5.08 3.89
CA THR A 162 11.03 5.75 3.31
C THR A 162 12.32 5.05 3.68
N GLY A 163 13.26 4.98 2.73
CA GLY A 163 14.58 4.39 2.89
C GLY A 163 14.60 2.87 2.88
N TYR A 164 15.67 2.31 2.31
CA TYR A 164 15.90 0.87 2.26
C TYR A 164 16.95 0.41 3.26
N GLY A 165 16.82 -0.85 3.71
CA GLY A 165 17.85 -1.54 4.47
C GLY A 165 17.79 -1.32 5.98
N ILE A 166 18.85 -1.76 6.67
CA ILE A 166 18.98 -1.61 8.12
C ILE A 166 19.54 -0.22 8.40
N PRO A 167 18.79 0.64 9.11
CA PRO A 167 19.24 2.00 9.37
C PRO A 167 20.47 2.02 10.30
N THR A 168 21.44 2.82 9.94
CA THR A 168 22.60 3.11 10.80
C THR A 168 22.37 4.30 11.70
N ALA A 169 21.35 5.11 11.43
CA ALA A 169 20.93 6.28 12.20
C ALA A 169 19.42 6.49 12.03
N ILE A 170 18.77 7.07 13.02
CA ILE A 170 17.33 7.39 12.98
C ILE A 170 17.04 8.77 12.35
N GLN A 171 18.08 9.61 12.18
CA GLN A 171 17.91 11.00 11.76
C GLN A 171 17.15 11.17 10.45
N PRO A 172 17.38 10.39 9.37
CA PRO A 172 16.61 10.54 8.13
C PRO A 172 15.09 10.44 8.33
N TRP A 173 14.61 9.53 9.16
CA TRP A 173 13.17 9.39 9.46
C TRP A 173 12.64 10.53 10.34
N ILE A 174 13.46 11.12 11.21
CA ILE A 174 13.09 12.33 11.96
C ILE A 174 12.93 13.50 10.99
N ASP A 175 13.82 13.61 10.00
CA ASP A 175 13.78 14.63 8.97
C ASP A 175 12.55 14.45 8.08
N ASP A 176 12.21 13.21 7.70
CA ASP A 176 10.98 12.86 6.97
C ASP A 176 9.72 13.30 7.73
N ILE A 177 9.61 12.98 9.01
CA ILE A 177 8.47 13.41 9.84
C ILE A 177 8.37 14.93 9.87
N THR A 178 9.49 15.60 10.00
CA THR A 178 9.55 17.07 10.05
C THR A 178 9.13 17.67 8.72
N TYR A 179 9.61 17.09 7.62
CA TYR A 179 9.24 17.49 6.26
C TYR A 179 7.74 17.30 6.03
N LEU A 180 7.20 16.10 6.28
CA LEU A 180 5.80 15.80 6.07
C LEU A 180 4.88 16.72 6.88
N LYS A 181 5.21 16.96 8.16
CA LYS A 181 4.46 17.90 9.02
C LYS A 181 4.47 19.32 8.48
N SER A 182 5.54 19.75 7.79
CA SER A 182 5.62 21.08 7.20
C SER A 182 4.68 21.28 6.00
N LEU A 183 4.24 20.17 5.36
CA LEU A 183 3.33 20.19 4.21
C LEU A 183 1.85 20.24 4.60
N LEU A 184 1.51 19.96 5.87
CA LEU A 184 0.12 20.03 6.33
C LEU A 184 -0.42 21.44 6.25
N LYS A 185 -1.60 21.61 5.66
CA LYS A 185 -2.34 22.88 5.69
C LYS A 185 -2.71 23.21 7.14
N LYS A 186 -2.45 24.45 7.53
CA LYS A 186 -2.84 24.97 8.84
C LYS A 186 -4.34 25.30 8.88
#